data_d29b5aeaff350bf3aa0ac31838e7c545
#
_entry.id   d29b5aeaff350bf3aa0ac31838e7c545
#
_cell.length_a   1.000
_cell.length_b   1.000
_cell.length_c   1.000
_cell.angle_alpha   90.00
_cell.angle_beta   90.00
_cell.angle_gamma   90.00
#
_symmetry.space_group_name_H-M   'P 1'
#
loop_
_entity.id
_entity.type
_entity.pdbx_description
1 polymer ?
#
loop_
_entity_poly.entity_id
_entity_poly.type
_entity_poly.pdbx_seq_one_letter_code
_entity_poly.pdbx_strand_id
1 'polypeptide(L)'
;KFANRANLEAAIILFNQGKAADALTYLEAYSSEESLIGSMAQTLKGDCNVNLKKYDDAVACYEKAVKVADGNKMLVPFAMYKKAIVLAAQNKHAEAAKVFEEISNQYPAFAPHGQGGLDIQKLMEQEKFRAAGDK
;
A
#
# COMPACT_ATOMS: atom_id res chain seq x y z
N LYS A 1 -9.02 6.09 -24.13
CA LYS A 1 -8.29 7.09 -23.31
C LYS A 1 -9.20 7.86 -22.36
N PHE A 2 -10.24 8.46 -22.91
CA PHE A 2 -11.14 9.29 -22.15
C PHE A 2 -11.89 8.48 -21.10
N ALA A 3 -12.44 7.32 -21.49
CA ALA A 3 -13.15 6.42 -20.59
C ALA A 3 -12.23 5.88 -19.50
N ASN A 4 -10.98 5.59 -19.84
CA ASN A 4 -10.00 5.08 -18.88
C ASN A 4 -9.71 6.10 -17.77
N ARG A 5 -9.48 7.36 -18.16
CA ARG A 5 -9.27 8.44 -17.20
C ARG A 5 -10.50 8.67 -16.32
N ALA A 6 -11.69 8.65 -16.94
CA ALA A 6 -12.95 8.81 -16.23
C ALA A 6 -13.15 7.69 -15.19
N ASN A 7 -12.72 6.46 -15.50
CA ASN A 7 -12.77 5.34 -14.56
C ASN A 7 -11.90 5.61 -13.31
N LEU A 8 -10.71 6.13 -13.50
CA LEU A 8 -9.83 6.47 -12.37
C LEU A 8 -10.43 7.60 -11.53
N GLU A 9 -10.90 8.65 -12.16
CA GLU A 9 -11.52 9.78 -11.46
C GLU A 9 -12.74 9.36 -10.68
N ALA A 10 -13.61 8.53 -11.27
CA ALA A 10 -14.79 7.99 -10.60
C ALA A 10 -14.38 7.14 -9.39
N ALA A 11 -13.36 6.32 -9.54
CA ALA A 11 -12.87 5.48 -8.45
C ALA A 11 -12.38 6.32 -7.26
N ILE A 12 -11.63 7.38 -7.52
CA ILE A 12 -11.11 8.27 -6.48
C ILE A 12 -12.27 8.92 -5.71
N ILE A 13 -13.25 9.43 -6.44
CA ILE A 13 -14.43 10.06 -5.84
C ILE A 13 -15.21 9.07 -4.99
N LEU A 14 -15.47 7.88 -5.52
CA LEU A 14 -16.21 6.84 -4.80
C LEU A 14 -15.47 6.36 -3.56
N PHE A 15 -14.16 6.19 -3.66
CA PHE A 15 -13.37 5.81 -2.50
C PHE A 15 -13.46 6.87 -1.39
N ASN A 16 -13.36 8.15 -1.76
CA ASN A 16 -13.47 9.25 -0.80
C ASN A 16 -14.87 9.36 -0.17
N GLN A 17 -15.88 8.83 -0.84
CA GLN A 17 -17.25 8.74 -0.31
C GLN A 17 -17.47 7.49 0.55
N GLY A 18 -16.45 6.68 0.76
CA GLY A 18 -16.58 5.44 1.52
C GLY A 18 -17.18 4.27 0.73
N LYS A 19 -17.30 4.39 -0.59
CA LYS A 19 -17.87 3.38 -1.48
C LYS A 19 -16.78 2.54 -2.13
N ALA A 20 -16.05 1.78 -1.30
CA ALA A 20 -14.88 1.03 -1.74
C ALA A 20 -15.21 -0.03 -2.80
N ALA A 21 -16.34 -0.74 -2.67
CA ALA A 21 -16.72 -1.77 -3.64
C ALA A 21 -16.99 -1.18 -5.02
N ASP A 22 -17.69 -0.04 -5.08
CA ASP A 22 -17.98 0.65 -6.34
C ASP A 22 -16.68 1.21 -6.95
N ALA A 23 -15.81 1.79 -6.11
CA ALA A 23 -14.52 2.29 -6.54
C ALA A 23 -13.67 1.18 -7.17
N LEU A 24 -13.67 0.00 -6.55
CA LEU A 24 -12.91 -1.15 -7.04
C LEU A 24 -13.39 -1.58 -8.44
N THR A 25 -14.69 -1.55 -8.69
CA THR A 25 -15.25 -1.88 -10.01
C THR A 25 -14.68 -0.96 -11.10
N TYR A 26 -14.60 0.35 -10.83
CA TYR A 26 -14.02 1.30 -11.77
C TYR A 26 -12.51 1.10 -11.94
N LEU A 27 -11.81 0.75 -10.85
CA LEU A 27 -10.37 0.48 -10.91
C LEU A 27 -10.04 -0.78 -11.70
N GLU A 28 -10.91 -1.79 -11.66
CA GLU A 28 -10.74 -3.00 -12.44
C GLU A 28 -10.88 -2.73 -13.94
N ALA A 29 -11.68 -1.73 -14.31
CA ALA A 29 -11.83 -1.29 -15.69
C ALA A 29 -10.71 -0.35 -16.14
N TYR A 30 -9.89 0.14 -15.20
CA TYR A 30 -8.79 1.06 -15.47
C TYR A 30 -7.51 0.32 -15.79
N SER A 31 -6.76 0.80 -16.77
CA SER A 31 -5.41 0.30 -17.07
C SER A 31 -4.48 1.47 -17.40
N SER A 32 -3.22 1.34 -17.02
CA SER A 32 -2.21 2.34 -17.35
C SER A 32 -0.86 1.66 -17.56
N GLU A 33 -0.14 2.12 -18.58
CA GLU A 33 1.24 1.72 -18.84
C GLU A 33 2.23 2.64 -18.14
N GLU A 34 1.76 3.77 -17.61
CA GLU A 34 2.61 4.72 -16.90
C GLU A 34 2.89 4.23 -15.49
N SER A 35 4.18 4.20 -15.10
CA SER A 35 4.59 3.68 -13.80
C SER A 35 4.03 4.47 -12.62
N LEU A 36 3.99 5.80 -12.74
CA LEU A 36 3.49 6.66 -11.66
C LEU A 36 2.00 6.42 -11.41
N ILE A 37 1.18 6.65 -12.44
CA ILE A 37 -0.27 6.54 -12.34
C ILE A 37 -0.70 5.10 -12.12
N GLY A 38 -0.04 4.15 -12.81
CA GLY A 38 -0.31 2.73 -12.64
C GLY A 38 -0.05 2.24 -11.22
N SER A 39 1.06 2.68 -10.61
CA SER A 39 1.36 2.35 -9.23
C SER A 39 0.32 2.94 -8.27
N MET A 40 -0.05 4.21 -8.48
CA MET A 40 -1.07 4.87 -7.65
C MET A 40 -2.42 4.16 -7.76
N ALA A 41 -2.81 3.72 -8.96
CA ALA A 41 -4.05 2.98 -9.16
C ALA A 41 -4.04 1.63 -8.43
N GLN A 42 -2.92 0.90 -8.48
CA GLN A 42 -2.78 -0.36 -7.74
C GLN A 42 -2.82 -0.13 -6.23
N THR A 43 -2.21 0.93 -5.74
CA THR A 43 -2.27 1.30 -4.34
C THR A 43 -3.71 1.59 -3.91
N LEU A 44 -4.46 2.31 -4.74
CA LEU A 44 -5.87 2.60 -4.46
C LEU A 44 -6.71 1.32 -4.46
N LYS A 45 -6.44 0.37 -5.36
CA LYS A 45 -7.08 -0.95 -5.33
C LYS A 45 -6.82 -1.65 -3.99
N GLY A 46 -5.57 -1.59 -3.51
CA GLY A 46 -5.22 -2.12 -2.21
C GLY A 46 -6.03 -1.48 -1.09
N ASP A 47 -6.14 -0.16 -1.12
CA ASP A 47 -6.90 0.59 -0.12
C ASP A 47 -8.38 0.20 -0.13
N CYS A 48 -8.96 -0.01 -1.31
CA CYS A 48 -10.33 -0.48 -1.43
C CYS A 48 -10.50 -1.87 -0.80
N ASN A 49 -9.56 -2.77 -1.08
CA ASN A 49 -9.59 -4.12 -0.50
C ASN A 49 -9.44 -4.11 1.01
N VAL A 50 -8.63 -3.20 1.56
CA VAL A 50 -8.52 -3.01 3.01
C VAL A 50 -9.89 -2.63 3.60
N ASN A 51 -10.56 -1.66 2.99
CA ASN A 51 -11.89 -1.22 3.45
C ASN A 51 -12.93 -2.34 3.37
N LEU A 52 -12.77 -3.26 2.42
CA LEU A 52 -13.64 -4.42 2.26
C LEU A 52 -13.17 -5.62 3.10
N LYS A 53 -12.13 -5.45 3.90
CA LYS A 53 -11.52 -6.49 4.75
C LYS A 53 -10.98 -7.67 3.94
N LYS A 54 -10.65 -7.45 2.69
CA LYS A 54 -10.01 -8.43 1.79
C LYS A 54 -8.49 -8.22 1.86
N TYR A 55 -7.90 -8.60 2.97
CA TYR A 55 -6.51 -8.25 3.28
C TYR A 55 -5.49 -8.93 2.37
N ASP A 56 -5.70 -10.19 1.99
CA ASP A 56 -4.79 -10.88 1.07
C ASP A 56 -4.79 -10.21 -0.31
N ASP A 57 -5.96 -9.81 -0.79
CA ASP A 57 -6.07 -9.07 -2.06
C ASP A 57 -5.39 -7.71 -1.96
N ALA A 58 -5.53 -7.04 -0.81
CA ALA A 58 -4.88 -5.76 -0.58
C ALA A 58 -3.35 -5.89 -0.66
N VAL A 59 -2.80 -6.90 0.02
CA VAL A 59 -1.34 -7.16 -0.02
C VAL A 59 -0.87 -7.40 -1.45
N ALA A 60 -1.61 -8.20 -2.23
CA ALA A 60 -1.27 -8.47 -3.62
C ALA A 60 -1.28 -7.19 -4.47
N CYS A 61 -2.25 -6.30 -4.24
CA CYS A 61 -2.31 -5.00 -4.95
C CYS A 61 -1.12 -4.12 -4.60
N TYR A 62 -0.72 -4.05 -3.33
CA TYR A 62 0.43 -3.26 -2.92
C TYR A 62 1.74 -3.82 -3.49
N GLU A 63 1.88 -5.14 -3.54
CA GLU A 63 3.04 -5.76 -4.17
C GLU A 63 3.12 -5.44 -5.66
N LYS A 64 1.98 -5.44 -6.34
CA LYS A 64 1.90 -5.06 -7.74
C LYS A 64 2.23 -3.56 -7.92
N ALA A 65 1.77 -2.72 -7.00
CA ALA A 65 2.11 -1.29 -7.01
C ALA A 65 3.61 -1.06 -6.93
N VAL A 66 4.32 -1.84 -6.11
CA VAL A 66 5.78 -1.77 -5.99
C VAL A 66 6.44 -2.12 -7.33
N LYS A 67 6.00 -3.18 -7.99
CA LYS A 67 6.55 -3.58 -9.29
C LYS A 67 6.33 -2.52 -10.36
N VAL A 68 5.11 -1.99 -10.42
CA VAL A 68 4.73 -0.97 -11.42
C VAL A 68 5.48 0.35 -11.18
N ALA A 69 5.80 0.67 -9.93
CA ALA A 69 6.50 1.90 -9.56
C ALA A 69 7.93 1.98 -10.11
N ASP A 70 8.50 0.84 -10.51
CA ASP A 70 9.79 0.76 -11.21
C ASP A 70 10.90 1.53 -10.48
N GLY A 71 11.10 1.24 -9.20
CA GLY A 71 12.16 1.83 -8.40
C GLY A 71 11.93 3.26 -7.94
N ASN A 72 10.75 3.83 -8.16
CA ASN A 72 10.44 5.19 -7.70
C ASN A 72 10.58 5.28 -6.18
N LYS A 73 11.44 6.20 -5.73
CA LYS A 73 11.85 6.31 -4.31
C LYS A 73 10.75 6.82 -3.38
N MET A 74 9.65 7.32 -3.92
CA MET A 74 8.48 7.75 -3.14
C MET A 74 7.40 6.68 -3.17
N LEU A 75 7.08 6.15 -4.35
CA LEU A 75 5.98 5.22 -4.56
C LEU A 75 6.28 3.82 -4.00
N VAL A 76 7.52 3.33 -4.18
CA VAL A 76 7.89 2.00 -3.70
C VAL A 76 7.77 1.89 -2.18
N PRO A 77 8.43 2.75 -1.38
CA PRO A 77 8.30 2.63 0.06
C PRO A 77 6.90 2.94 0.58
N PHE A 78 6.14 3.79 -0.12
CA PHE A 78 4.76 4.08 0.25
C PHE A 78 3.88 2.83 0.14
N ALA A 79 3.98 2.10 -0.97
CA ALA A 79 3.23 0.85 -1.15
C ALA A 79 3.71 -0.24 -0.18
N MET A 80 5.03 -0.33 0.04
CA MET A 80 5.59 -1.27 1.02
C MET A 80 5.08 -0.98 2.43
N TYR A 81 5.02 0.29 2.81
CA TYR A 81 4.50 0.72 4.10
C TYR A 81 3.05 0.27 4.28
N LYS A 82 2.20 0.48 3.28
CA LYS A 82 0.81 0.05 3.33
C LYS A 82 0.68 -1.47 3.44
N LYS A 83 1.52 -2.20 2.71
CA LYS A 83 1.57 -3.66 2.81
C LYS A 83 1.90 -4.10 4.24
N ALA A 84 2.90 -3.48 4.86
CA ALA A 84 3.30 -3.82 6.23
C ALA A 84 2.19 -3.57 7.24
N ILE A 85 1.46 -2.46 7.10
CA ILE A 85 0.32 -2.14 7.96
C ILE A 85 -0.75 -3.23 7.85
N VAL A 86 -1.05 -3.71 6.64
CA VAL A 86 -2.03 -4.78 6.45
C VAL A 86 -1.55 -6.11 7.03
N LEU A 87 -0.27 -6.44 6.82
CA LEU A 87 0.31 -7.65 7.43
C LEU A 87 0.20 -7.63 8.95
N ALA A 88 0.46 -6.47 9.57
CA ALA A 88 0.30 -6.30 11.01
C ALA A 88 -1.15 -6.51 11.44
N ALA A 89 -2.10 -5.99 10.67
CA ALA A 89 -3.53 -6.18 10.93
C ALA A 89 -3.95 -7.65 10.83
N GLN A 90 -3.25 -8.45 10.03
CA GLN A 90 -3.47 -9.88 9.91
C GLN A 90 -2.73 -10.70 11.00
N ASN A 91 -2.13 -10.02 11.97
CA ASN A 91 -1.28 -10.63 13.00
C ASN A 91 -0.02 -11.31 12.44
N LYS A 92 0.40 -10.92 11.23
CA LYS A 92 1.64 -11.39 10.62
C LYS A 92 2.79 -10.45 11.00
N HIS A 93 3.07 -10.38 12.30
CA HIS A 93 3.97 -9.37 12.85
C HIS A 93 5.42 -9.54 12.40
N ALA A 94 5.92 -10.77 12.31
CA ALA A 94 7.27 -11.02 11.82
C ALA A 94 7.45 -10.57 10.36
N GLU A 95 6.45 -10.84 9.52
CA GLU A 95 6.49 -10.42 8.11
C GLU A 95 6.40 -8.89 8.01
N ALA A 96 5.54 -8.26 8.80
CA ALA A 96 5.41 -6.81 8.85
C ALA A 96 6.73 -6.15 9.28
N ALA A 97 7.37 -6.68 10.32
CA ALA A 97 8.66 -6.18 10.80
C ALA A 97 9.72 -6.25 9.72
N LYS A 98 9.73 -7.33 8.95
CA LYS A 98 10.69 -7.52 7.85
C LYS A 98 10.50 -6.46 6.76
N VAL A 99 9.25 -6.15 6.42
CA VAL A 99 8.96 -5.11 5.42
C VAL A 99 9.41 -3.74 5.93
N PHE A 100 9.12 -3.41 7.18
CA PHE A 100 9.59 -2.15 7.76
C PHE A 100 11.12 -2.07 7.76
N GLU A 101 11.81 -3.18 8.04
CA GLU A 101 13.28 -3.24 7.98
C GLU A 101 13.79 -2.94 6.58
N GLU A 102 13.17 -3.52 5.55
CA GLU A 102 13.53 -3.26 4.16
C GLU A 102 13.36 -1.78 3.81
N ILE A 103 12.26 -1.14 4.24
CA ILE A 103 12.03 0.28 4.03
C ILE A 103 13.14 1.09 4.72
N SER A 104 13.44 0.79 5.96
CA SER A 104 14.46 1.50 6.73
C SER A 104 15.84 1.42 6.07
N ASN A 105 16.18 0.25 5.53
CA ASN A 105 17.48 0.03 4.90
C ASN A 105 17.58 0.64 3.51
N GLN A 106 16.55 0.52 2.69
CA GLN A 106 16.59 0.93 1.29
C GLN A 106 16.08 2.35 1.06
N TYR A 107 15.21 2.83 1.92
CA TYR A 107 14.56 4.14 1.77
C TYR A 107 14.59 4.92 3.09
N PRO A 108 15.79 5.21 3.62
CA PRO A 108 15.92 5.82 4.96
C PRO A 108 15.29 7.21 5.07
N ALA A 109 15.07 7.89 3.94
CA ALA A 109 14.43 9.22 3.93
C ALA A 109 12.92 9.15 3.88
N PHE A 110 12.33 7.95 3.71
CA PHE A 110 10.87 7.82 3.66
C PHE A 110 10.25 8.13 5.01
N ALA A 111 9.31 9.05 5.01
CA ALA A 111 8.68 9.56 6.24
C ALA A 111 7.16 9.67 6.02
N PRO A 112 6.41 8.59 6.26
CA PRO A 112 4.96 8.59 5.99
C PRO A 112 4.20 9.65 6.78
N HIS A 113 4.72 10.05 7.93
CA HIS A 113 4.10 11.08 8.78
C HIS A 113 4.94 12.37 8.86
N GLY A 114 5.90 12.54 7.95
CA GLY A 114 6.74 13.74 7.90
C GLY A 114 7.79 13.87 9.00
N GLN A 115 8.07 12.82 9.75
CA GLN A 115 9.00 12.84 10.89
C GLN A 115 10.31 12.09 10.66
N GLY A 116 10.62 11.75 9.40
CA GLY A 116 11.85 11.07 9.06
C GLY A 116 11.82 9.57 9.33
N GLY A 117 12.98 8.94 9.16
CA GLY A 117 13.11 7.48 9.25
C GLY A 117 12.81 6.88 10.62
N LEU A 118 12.74 7.69 11.66
CA LEU A 118 12.43 7.22 13.02
C LEU A 118 11.06 6.55 13.11
N ASP A 119 10.09 7.01 12.33
CA ASP A 119 8.74 6.43 12.31
C ASP A 119 8.78 4.96 11.89
N ILE A 120 9.55 4.66 10.86
CA ILE A 120 9.65 3.30 10.33
C ILE A 120 10.40 2.39 11.30
N GLN A 121 11.49 2.89 11.90
CA GLN A 121 12.22 2.11 12.91
C GLN A 121 11.35 1.78 14.11
N LYS A 122 10.56 2.73 14.57
CA LYS A 122 9.65 2.53 15.69
C LYS A 122 8.61 1.46 15.37
N LEU A 123 8.01 1.52 14.18
CA LEU A 123 7.05 0.52 13.74
C LEU A 123 7.70 -0.87 13.62
N MET A 124 8.92 -0.92 13.09
CA MET A 124 9.68 -2.18 13.00
C MET A 124 9.88 -2.80 14.39
N GLU A 125 10.33 -2.01 15.35
CA GLU A 125 10.56 -2.49 16.71
C GLU A 125 9.26 -2.95 17.39
N GLN A 126 8.16 -2.24 17.19
CA GLN A 126 6.86 -2.63 17.69
C GLN A 126 6.44 -3.99 17.15
N GLU A 127 6.63 -4.21 15.84
CA GLU A 127 6.23 -5.47 15.21
C GLU A 127 7.15 -6.62 15.60
N LYS A 128 8.44 -6.38 15.80
CA LYS A 128 9.35 -7.37 16.35
C LYS A 128 8.94 -7.81 17.76
N PHE A 129 8.54 -6.85 18.57
CA PHE A 129 8.07 -7.13 19.92
C PHE A 129 6.80 -7.98 19.91
N ARG A 130 5.83 -7.64 19.05
CA ARG A 130 4.59 -8.41 18.90
C ARG A 130 4.85 -9.82 18.38
N ALA A 131 5.76 -9.94 17.41
CA ALA A 131 6.15 -11.26 16.88
C ALA A 131 6.75 -12.15 17.94
N ALA A 132 7.57 -11.60 18.85
CA ALA A 132 8.17 -12.35 19.95
C ALA A 132 7.11 -12.82 20.96
N GLY A 133 6.06 -12.02 21.18
CA GLY A 133 4.96 -12.36 22.07
C GLY A 133 4.04 -13.45 21.53
N ASP A 134 4.03 -13.67 20.22
CA ASP A 134 3.19 -14.68 19.55
C ASP A 134 3.77 -16.10 19.65
N LYS A 135 4.94 -16.25 20.24
CA LYS A 135 5.58 -17.57 20.46
C LYS A 135 5.12 -18.16 21.83
#